data_cfeb320a8de013a4aa1dbd3af67ad7e7
#
_entry.id   cfeb320a8de013a4aa1dbd3af67ad7e7
#
_cell.length_a   1.000
_cell.length_b   1.000
_cell.length_c   1.000
_cell.angle_alpha   90.00
_cell.angle_beta   90.00
_cell.angle_gamma   90.00
#
_symmetry.space_group_name_H-M   'P 1'
#
loop_
_entity.id
_entity.type
_entity.pdbx_description
1 polymer ?
#
loop_
_entity_poly.entity_id
_entity_poly.type
_entity_poly.pdbx_seq_one_letter_code
_entity_poly.pdbx_strand_id
1 'polypeptide(L)'
;MDTPGHADFGGEVERSLNLVDGALLLVDSSEGPLPQTRFVLKKALDKDLPIILVINKIDRSDARIDEVTNEVYDLFIDLDATEEQIEFPIIYTNAKEGIAQYSLNDSSENLKPLFDSILKEIKGPIADDSKDAQFLITSLDYDSYVGQVAIGRLNNGRLKINESYALCSQNSIQHNQKFSALYTFEGLKRIQVDELEAGDIIAVAGINGITIGDTIANNENPKALPRIEVDEPTVSM
;
A
#
# COMPACT_ATOMS: atom_id res chain seq x y z
N MET A 1 -1.52 2.89 -4.64
CA MET A 1 -0.13 3.31 -4.41
C MET A 1 0.75 2.67 -5.46
N ASP A 2 1.75 3.37 -5.94
CA ASP A 2 2.79 2.81 -6.80
C ASP A 2 4.00 2.44 -5.93
N THR A 3 4.68 1.34 -6.26
CA THR A 3 5.90 0.93 -5.55
C THR A 3 7.11 1.16 -6.45
N PRO A 4 8.21 1.72 -5.90
CA PRO A 4 9.45 1.81 -6.68
C PRO A 4 9.94 0.41 -7.04
N GLY A 5 10.40 0.24 -8.30
CA GLY A 5 10.84 -1.06 -8.81
C GLY A 5 12.28 -1.44 -8.44
N HIS A 6 13.08 -0.56 -7.84
CA HIS A 6 14.50 -0.83 -7.53
C HIS A 6 14.69 -1.34 -6.11
N ALA A 7 15.57 -2.33 -5.94
CA ALA A 7 15.92 -2.90 -4.64
C ALA A 7 16.51 -1.88 -3.64
N ASP A 8 17.10 -0.78 -4.15
CA ASP A 8 17.64 0.31 -3.32
C ASP A 8 16.56 1.05 -2.50
N PHE A 9 15.29 0.90 -2.87
CA PHE A 9 14.13 1.50 -2.18
C PHE A 9 13.37 0.50 -1.31
N GLY A 10 14.03 -0.54 -0.79
CA GLY A 10 13.41 -1.59 0.01
C GLY A 10 12.55 -1.08 1.15
N GLY A 11 13.01 -0.07 1.88
CA GLY A 11 12.25 0.56 2.95
C GLY A 11 10.99 1.31 2.48
N GLU A 12 10.98 1.85 1.24
CA GLU A 12 9.79 2.50 0.66
C GLU A 12 8.75 1.45 0.23
N VAL A 13 9.21 0.34 -0.34
CA VAL A 13 8.36 -0.80 -0.69
C VAL A 13 7.66 -1.34 0.56
N GLU A 14 8.40 -1.59 1.63
CA GLU A 14 7.82 -2.09 2.89
C GLU A 14 6.79 -1.13 3.48
N ARG A 15 7.09 0.17 3.50
CA ARG A 15 6.15 1.19 3.96
C ARG A 15 4.88 1.22 3.12
N SER A 16 5.01 1.14 1.79
CA SER A 16 3.87 1.11 0.87
C SER A 16 3.00 -0.13 1.08
N LEU A 17 3.62 -1.31 1.22
CA LEU A 17 2.91 -2.57 1.45
C LEU A 17 2.20 -2.64 2.82
N ASN A 18 2.57 -1.80 3.79
CA ASN A 18 1.85 -1.67 5.06
C ASN A 18 0.57 -0.82 4.97
N LEU A 19 0.35 -0.13 3.85
CA LEU A 19 -0.80 0.74 3.64
C LEU A 19 -1.90 0.11 2.78
N VAL A 20 -1.62 -1.04 2.15
CA VAL A 20 -2.50 -1.64 1.14
C VAL A 20 -3.13 -2.95 1.62
N ASP A 21 -4.24 -3.33 1.00
CA ASP A 21 -4.99 -4.55 1.30
C ASP A 21 -4.83 -5.62 0.21
N GLY A 22 -4.08 -5.33 -0.86
CA GLY A 22 -3.78 -6.23 -1.95
C GLY A 22 -2.83 -5.59 -2.96
N ALA A 23 -2.34 -6.36 -3.92
CA ALA A 23 -1.39 -5.91 -4.91
C ALA A 23 -1.77 -6.31 -6.34
N LEU A 24 -1.54 -5.40 -7.29
CA LEU A 24 -1.55 -5.72 -8.70
C LEU A 24 -0.11 -6.00 -9.14
N LEU A 25 0.18 -7.23 -9.53
CA LEU A 25 1.47 -7.60 -10.11
C LEU A 25 1.42 -7.32 -11.61
N LEU A 26 2.02 -6.21 -12.02
CA LEU A 26 2.02 -5.77 -13.40
C LEU A 26 3.24 -6.33 -14.15
N VAL A 27 2.98 -7.11 -15.20
CA VAL A 27 4.03 -7.77 -16.01
C VAL A 27 3.83 -7.43 -17.48
N ASP A 28 4.92 -7.11 -18.18
CA ASP A 28 4.91 -6.90 -19.63
C ASP A 28 4.81 -8.24 -20.37
N SER A 29 3.90 -8.33 -21.34
CA SER A 29 3.62 -9.57 -22.09
C SER A 29 4.80 -10.10 -22.92
N SER A 30 5.82 -9.28 -23.18
CA SER A 30 7.00 -9.68 -23.94
C SER A 30 8.25 -9.80 -23.08
N GLU A 31 8.41 -8.94 -22.05
CA GLU A 31 9.61 -8.93 -21.20
C GLU A 31 9.53 -9.97 -20.08
N GLY A 32 8.31 -10.22 -19.57
CA GLY A 32 8.09 -11.09 -18.41
C GLY A 32 8.45 -10.41 -17.08
N PRO A 33 8.53 -11.19 -15.99
CA PRO A 33 8.87 -10.67 -14.67
C PRO A 33 10.34 -10.26 -14.60
N LEU A 34 10.57 -8.97 -14.27
CA LEU A 34 11.92 -8.42 -14.13
C LEU A 34 12.52 -8.74 -12.74
N PRO A 35 13.87 -8.66 -12.57
CA PRO A 35 14.52 -8.90 -11.28
C PRO A 35 13.95 -8.07 -10.12
N GLN A 36 13.55 -6.82 -10.37
CA GLN A 36 12.92 -5.95 -9.38
C GLN A 36 11.57 -6.49 -8.90
N THR A 37 10.82 -7.13 -9.80
CA THR A 37 9.52 -7.77 -9.50
C THR A 37 9.68 -8.83 -8.41
N ARG A 38 10.78 -9.62 -8.44
CA ARG A 38 11.07 -10.66 -7.46
C ARG A 38 11.12 -10.12 -6.03
N PHE A 39 11.81 -8.99 -5.82
CA PHE A 39 11.95 -8.39 -4.50
C PHE A 39 10.62 -7.90 -3.94
N VAL A 40 9.86 -7.12 -4.74
CA VAL A 40 8.56 -6.57 -4.30
C VAL A 40 7.55 -7.69 -4.08
N LEU A 41 7.51 -8.68 -4.97
CA LEU A 41 6.63 -9.83 -4.86
C LEU A 41 6.91 -10.63 -3.58
N LYS A 42 8.19 -10.91 -3.25
CA LYS A 42 8.55 -11.60 -2.01
C LYS A 42 7.99 -10.88 -0.79
N LYS A 43 8.16 -9.55 -0.70
CA LYS A 43 7.64 -8.75 0.41
C LYS A 43 6.10 -8.73 0.48
N ALA A 44 5.41 -8.79 -0.67
CA ALA A 44 3.95 -8.90 -0.72
C ALA A 44 3.46 -10.28 -0.24
N LEU A 45 4.14 -11.36 -0.66
CA LEU A 45 3.86 -12.74 -0.22
C LEU A 45 4.11 -12.92 1.28
N ASP A 46 5.20 -12.37 1.82
CA ASP A 46 5.53 -12.42 3.26
C ASP A 46 4.46 -11.72 4.13
N LYS A 47 3.63 -10.86 3.53
CA LYS A 47 2.51 -10.16 4.18
C LYS A 47 1.14 -10.78 3.90
N ASP A 48 1.10 -11.92 3.21
CA ASP A 48 -0.14 -12.59 2.78
C ASP A 48 -1.10 -11.66 2.01
N LEU A 49 -0.55 -10.70 1.25
CA LEU A 49 -1.38 -9.82 0.43
C LEU A 49 -1.98 -10.58 -0.75
N PRO A 50 -3.30 -10.50 -0.99
CA PRO A 50 -3.91 -11.03 -2.20
C PRO A 50 -3.31 -10.33 -3.43
N ILE A 51 -2.95 -11.13 -4.44
CA ILE A 51 -2.29 -10.66 -5.65
C ILE A 51 -3.19 -10.91 -6.85
N ILE A 52 -3.29 -9.91 -7.73
CA ILE A 52 -3.90 -10.03 -9.05
C ILE A 52 -2.78 -9.86 -10.08
N LEU A 53 -2.55 -10.87 -10.91
CA LEU A 53 -1.60 -10.77 -12.02
C LEU A 53 -2.23 -9.97 -13.17
N VAL A 54 -1.54 -8.93 -13.61
CA VAL A 54 -1.94 -8.10 -14.75
C VAL A 54 -0.89 -8.22 -15.83
N ILE A 55 -1.17 -8.99 -16.89
CA ILE A 55 -0.31 -9.08 -18.07
C ILE A 55 -0.68 -7.95 -19.02
N ASN A 56 0.22 -6.97 -19.13
CA ASN A 56 -0.02 -5.75 -19.91
C ASN A 56 0.69 -5.79 -21.27
N LYS A 57 0.24 -4.90 -22.15
CA LYS A 57 0.74 -4.74 -23.53
C LYS A 57 0.50 -5.98 -24.41
N ILE A 58 -0.65 -6.61 -24.24
CA ILE A 58 -1.04 -7.80 -25.03
C ILE A 58 -1.17 -7.55 -26.54
N ASP A 59 -1.19 -6.29 -26.95
CA ASP A 59 -1.23 -5.82 -28.34
C ASP A 59 0.15 -5.85 -29.04
N ARG A 60 1.23 -6.12 -28.33
CA ARG A 60 2.58 -6.19 -28.93
C ARG A 60 2.70 -7.38 -29.86
N SER A 61 3.39 -7.17 -30.99
CA SER A 61 3.68 -8.23 -31.97
C SER A 61 4.65 -9.29 -31.46
N ASP A 62 5.43 -8.98 -30.43
CA ASP A 62 6.41 -9.85 -29.76
C ASP A 62 5.89 -10.37 -28.40
N ALA A 63 4.59 -10.26 -28.14
CA ALA A 63 3.97 -10.79 -26.95
C ALA A 63 4.09 -12.34 -26.91
N ARG A 64 4.52 -12.86 -25.74
CA ARG A 64 4.69 -14.30 -25.47
C ARG A 64 3.92 -14.68 -24.19
N ILE A 65 2.63 -14.39 -24.18
CA ILE A 65 1.75 -14.38 -23.01
C ILE A 65 1.79 -15.69 -22.22
N ASP A 66 1.73 -16.85 -22.90
CA ASP A 66 1.75 -18.17 -22.25
C ASP A 66 3.10 -18.42 -21.54
N GLU A 67 4.21 -18.04 -22.18
CA GLU A 67 5.54 -18.17 -21.61
C GLU A 67 5.71 -17.25 -20.39
N VAL A 68 5.29 -16.00 -20.51
CA VAL A 68 5.32 -15.02 -19.41
C VAL A 68 4.47 -15.47 -18.22
N THR A 69 3.31 -16.06 -18.50
CA THR A 69 2.45 -16.62 -17.45
C THR A 69 3.17 -17.74 -16.68
N ASN A 70 3.83 -18.65 -17.40
CA ASN A 70 4.61 -19.72 -16.79
C ASN A 70 5.81 -19.17 -16.00
N GLU A 71 6.53 -18.16 -16.52
CA GLU A 71 7.62 -17.48 -15.80
C GLU A 71 7.15 -16.84 -14.49
N VAL A 72 5.92 -16.32 -14.45
CA VAL A 72 5.34 -15.80 -13.21
C VAL A 72 5.03 -16.91 -12.23
N TYR A 73 4.45 -18.03 -12.67
CA TYR A 73 4.24 -19.21 -11.80
C TYR A 73 5.57 -19.73 -11.23
N ASP A 74 6.59 -19.86 -12.08
CA ASP A 74 7.94 -20.28 -11.65
C ASP A 74 8.51 -19.31 -10.61
N LEU A 75 8.30 -18.01 -10.79
CA LEU A 75 8.71 -16.98 -9.83
C LEU A 75 8.01 -17.15 -8.48
N PHE A 76 6.71 -17.44 -8.43
CA PHE A 76 5.99 -17.68 -7.18
C PHE A 76 6.52 -18.93 -6.48
N ILE A 77 6.76 -20.02 -7.21
CA ILE A 77 7.35 -21.26 -6.68
C ILE A 77 8.75 -20.99 -6.12
N ASP A 78 9.59 -20.28 -6.85
CA ASP A 78 10.94 -19.88 -6.43
C ASP A 78 10.95 -19.00 -5.17
N LEU A 79 9.86 -18.34 -4.86
CA LEU A 79 9.68 -17.49 -3.67
C LEU A 79 8.99 -18.22 -2.52
N ASP A 80 8.83 -19.56 -2.62
CA ASP A 80 8.15 -20.41 -1.64
C ASP A 80 6.70 -19.97 -1.34
N ALA A 81 5.96 -19.52 -2.38
CA ALA A 81 4.56 -19.15 -2.24
C ALA A 81 3.71 -20.38 -1.87
N THR A 82 2.69 -20.18 -1.04
CA THR A 82 1.74 -21.23 -0.66
C THR A 82 0.80 -21.59 -1.82
N GLU A 83 0.12 -22.73 -1.72
CA GLU A 83 -0.88 -23.15 -2.72
C GLU A 83 -1.97 -22.07 -2.90
N GLU A 84 -2.42 -21.42 -1.81
CA GLU A 84 -3.41 -20.35 -1.84
C GLU A 84 -2.87 -19.09 -2.54
N GLN A 85 -1.59 -18.77 -2.36
CA GLN A 85 -0.96 -17.60 -2.98
C GLN A 85 -0.69 -17.79 -4.48
N ILE A 86 -0.61 -19.04 -4.96
CA ILE A 86 -0.42 -19.38 -6.38
C ILE A 86 -1.76 -19.33 -7.15
N GLU A 87 -2.89 -19.44 -6.46
CA GLU A 87 -4.23 -19.33 -7.06
C GLU A 87 -4.67 -17.87 -7.25
N PHE A 88 -3.90 -17.09 -7.99
CA PHE A 88 -4.20 -15.69 -8.28
C PHE A 88 -4.99 -15.53 -9.59
N PRO A 89 -5.92 -14.55 -9.67
CA PRO A 89 -6.59 -14.20 -10.92
C PRO A 89 -5.62 -13.52 -11.90
N ILE A 90 -5.81 -13.80 -13.19
CA ILE A 90 -5.03 -13.21 -14.28
C ILE A 90 -5.94 -12.28 -15.08
N ILE A 91 -5.49 -11.06 -15.31
CA ILE A 91 -6.15 -10.07 -16.16
C ILE A 91 -5.19 -9.67 -17.28
N TYR A 92 -5.69 -9.68 -18.49
CA TYR A 92 -4.95 -9.28 -19.68
C TYR A 92 -5.30 -7.85 -20.05
N THR A 93 -4.30 -7.01 -20.30
CA THR A 93 -4.55 -5.58 -20.52
C THR A 93 -3.78 -5.00 -21.70
N ASN A 94 -4.42 -4.04 -22.36
CA ASN A 94 -3.77 -3.00 -23.14
C ASN A 94 -4.03 -1.66 -22.44
N ALA A 95 -3.17 -1.31 -21.50
CA ALA A 95 -3.37 -0.12 -20.68
C ALA A 95 -3.32 1.18 -21.50
N LYS A 96 -2.60 1.20 -22.63
CA LYS A 96 -2.53 2.36 -23.52
C LYS A 96 -3.90 2.70 -24.12
N GLU A 97 -4.69 1.68 -24.47
CA GLU A 97 -6.03 1.83 -25.03
C GLU A 97 -7.13 1.75 -23.97
N GLY A 98 -6.76 1.52 -22.70
CA GLY A 98 -7.71 1.42 -21.59
C GLY A 98 -8.57 0.16 -21.63
N ILE A 99 -8.00 -0.97 -22.08
CA ILE A 99 -8.70 -2.25 -22.26
C ILE A 99 -8.19 -3.28 -21.24
N ALA A 100 -9.13 -4.02 -20.64
CA ALA A 100 -8.85 -5.18 -19.79
C ALA A 100 -9.81 -6.32 -20.11
N GLN A 101 -9.36 -7.59 -19.99
CA GLN A 101 -10.14 -8.78 -20.29
C GLN A 101 -9.74 -9.97 -19.44
N TYR A 102 -10.66 -10.88 -19.18
CA TYR A 102 -10.40 -12.11 -18.41
C TYR A 102 -9.77 -13.21 -19.27
N SER A 103 -9.99 -13.21 -20.56
CA SER A 103 -9.43 -14.14 -21.53
C SER A 103 -9.00 -13.40 -22.78
N LEU A 104 -7.95 -13.90 -23.45
CA LEU A 104 -7.45 -13.32 -24.70
C LEU A 104 -8.47 -13.34 -25.85
N ASN A 105 -9.50 -14.19 -25.74
CA ASN A 105 -10.58 -14.28 -26.72
C ASN A 105 -11.77 -13.38 -26.40
N ASP A 106 -11.78 -12.71 -25.26
CA ASP A 106 -12.84 -11.78 -24.89
C ASP A 106 -12.74 -10.51 -25.71
N SER A 107 -13.88 -9.89 -25.99
CA SER A 107 -13.93 -8.51 -26.47
C SER A 107 -14.23 -7.58 -25.31
N SER A 108 -13.33 -6.67 -25.01
CA SER A 108 -13.54 -5.63 -24.01
C SER A 108 -13.18 -4.27 -24.56
N GLU A 109 -13.93 -3.26 -24.15
CA GLU A 109 -13.78 -1.87 -24.63
C GLU A 109 -13.29 -0.94 -23.50
N ASN A 110 -13.03 -1.47 -22.29
CA ASN A 110 -12.68 -0.66 -21.13
C ASN A 110 -11.93 -1.47 -20.04
N LEU A 111 -11.56 -0.80 -18.94
CA LEU A 111 -10.89 -1.40 -17.79
C LEU A 111 -11.83 -2.05 -16.76
N LYS A 112 -13.11 -2.14 -17.03
CA LYS A 112 -14.09 -2.70 -16.08
C LYS A 112 -13.72 -4.09 -15.57
N PRO A 113 -13.25 -5.06 -16.40
CA PRO A 113 -12.83 -6.37 -15.91
C PRO A 113 -11.74 -6.31 -14.84
N LEU A 114 -10.78 -5.37 -14.97
CA LEU A 114 -9.76 -5.16 -13.95
C LEU A 114 -10.36 -4.62 -12.65
N PHE A 115 -11.23 -3.62 -12.71
CA PHE A 115 -11.88 -3.06 -11.53
C PHE A 115 -12.81 -4.06 -10.85
N ASP A 116 -13.58 -4.82 -11.60
CA ASP A 116 -14.44 -5.89 -11.06
C ASP A 116 -13.59 -6.98 -10.36
N SER A 117 -12.42 -7.33 -10.91
CA SER A 117 -11.50 -8.27 -10.28
C SER A 117 -10.94 -7.71 -8.96
N ILE A 118 -10.53 -6.44 -8.93
CA ILE A 118 -10.07 -5.79 -7.70
C ILE A 118 -11.16 -5.85 -6.62
N LEU A 119 -12.39 -5.47 -6.95
CA LEU A 119 -13.50 -5.47 -5.98
C LEU A 119 -13.88 -6.87 -5.48
N LYS A 120 -13.67 -7.89 -6.30
CA LYS A 120 -13.97 -9.28 -5.96
C LYS A 120 -12.89 -9.92 -5.09
N GLU A 121 -11.62 -9.72 -5.44
CA GLU A 121 -10.50 -10.46 -4.86
C GLU A 121 -9.87 -9.72 -3.66
N ILE A 122 -9.86 -8.39 -3.69
CA ILE A 122 -9.26 -7.58 -2.62
C ILE A 122 -10.36 -7.10 -1.68
N LYS A 123 -10.36 -7.64 -0.47
CA LYS A 123 -11.28 -7.20 0.58
C LYS A 123 -10.92 -5.79 1.02
N GLY A 124 -11.95 -5.00 1.34
CA GLY A 124 -11.73 -3.68 1.95
C GLY A 124 -11.03 -3.78 3.30
N PRO A 125 -10.52 -2.65 3.83
CA PRO A 125 -9.80 -2.63 5.09
C PRO A 125 -10.64 -3.17 6.24
N ILE A 126 -10.00 -3.95 7.11
CA ILE A 126 -10.59 -4.34 8.40
C ILE A 126 -10.43 -3.14 9.33
N ALA A 127 -11.48 -2.36 9.47
CA ALA A 127 -11.50 -1.14 10.25
C ALA A 127 -12.65 -1.14 11.25
N ASP A 128 -12.45 -0.55 12.43
CA ASP A 128 -13.46 -0.45 13.48
C ASP A 128 -13.40 0.94 14.12
N ASP A 129 -14.31 1.81 13.71
CA ASP A 129 -14.40 3.19 14.19
C ASP A 129 -15.01 3.31 15.59
N SER A 130 -15.54 2.23 16.16
CA SER A 130 -16.01 2.20 17.54
C SER A 130 -14.90 2.00 18.57
N LYS A 131 -13.70 1.61 18.11
CA LYS A 131 -12.52 1.40 18.97
C LYS A 131 -11.77 2.71 19.25
N ASP A 132 -10.83 2.61 20.19
CA ASP A 132 -9.85 3.68 20.43
C ASP A 132 -9.04 3.97 19.16
N ALA A 133 -8.80 5.24 18.91
CA ALA A 133 -8.03 5.67 17.73
C ALA A 133 -6.62 5.09 17.73
N GLN A 134 -6.20 4.54 16.60
CA GLN A 134 -4.84 4.05 16.34
C GLN A 134 -4.43 4.36 14.89
N PHE A 135 -3.51 5.29 14.73
CA PHE A 135 -2.96 5.72 13.45
C PHE A 135 -1.47 5.37 13.38
N LEU A 136 -1.10 4.44 12.50
CA LEU A 136 0.29 4.02 12.28
C LEU A 136 0.95 4.91 11.23
N ILE A 137 2.07 5.51 11.59
CA ILE A 137 2.84 6.40 10.72
C ILE A 137 3.81 5.57 9.87
N THR A 138 3.64 5.64 8.54
CA THR A 138 4.42 4.87 7.57
C THR A 138 5.37 5.72 6.75
N SER A 139 5.07 7.02 6.61
CA SER A 139 5.88 7.95 5.83
C SER A 139 5.83 9.34 6.43
N LEU A 140 6.87 10.12 6.16
CA LEU A 140 6.96 11.53 6.54
C LEU A 140 7.16 12.37 5.28
N ASP A 141 6.48 13.49 5.24
CA ASP A 141 6.62 14.53 4.22
C ASP A 141 6.84 15.88 4.89
N TYR A 142 7.21 16.88 4.14
CA TYR A 142 7.41 18.23 4.64
C TYR A 142 6.68 19.25 3.76
N ASP A 143 5.84 20.03 4.39
CA ASP A 143 5.13 21.13 3.76
C ASP A 143 5.66 22.47 4.29
N SER A 144 5.88 23.43 3.40
CA SER A 144 6.47 24.74 3.77
C SER A 144 5.61 25.59 4.71
N TYR A 145 4.30 25.31 4.80
CA TYR A 145 3.36 26.08 5.62
C TYR A 145 3.01 25.38 6.94
N VAL A 146 2.82 24.07 6.91
CA VAL A 146 2.40 23.29 8.09
C VAL A 146 3.53 22.48 8.72
N GLY A 147 4.73 22.48 8.10
CA GLY A 147 5.89 21.78 8.59
C GLY A 147 5.85 20.28 8.30
N GLN A 148 6.27 19.46 9.26
CA GLN A 148 6.28 18.01 9.14
C GLN A 148 4.86 17.44 9.04
N VAL A 149 4.66 16.57 8.05
CA VAL A 149 3.40 15.87 7.77
C VAL A 149 3.64 14.37 7.90
N ALA A 150 2.93 13.73 8.82
CA ALA A 150 2.97 12.29 8.99
C ALA A 150 1.86 11.64 8.17
N ILE A 151 2.21 10.66 7.35
CA ILE A 151 1.30 9.91 6.49
C ILE A 151 1.25 8.47 6.97
N GLY A 152 0.06 7.87 6.96
CA GLY A 152 -0.11 6.51 7.40
C GLY A 152 -1.55 6.02 7.24
N ARG A 153 -1.88 4.92 7.92
CA ARG A 153 -3.21 4.35 7.93
C ARG A 153 -3.86 4.52 9.31
N LEU A 154 -5.09 4.99 9.32
CA LEU A 154 -5.93 4.96 10.52
C LEU A 154 -6.53 3.56 10.66
N ASN A 155 -5.94 2.75 11.52
CA ASN A 155 -6.29 1.34 11.68
C ASN A 155 -7.59 1.14 12.48
N ASN A 156 -7.80 1.96 13.51
CA ASN A 156 -8.98 1.90 14.37
C ASN A 156 -9.43 3.30 14.78
N GLY A 157 -10.70 3.41 15.12
CA GLY A 157 -11.28 4.62 15.71
C GLY A 157 -11.43 5.77 14.75
N ARG A 158 -11.46 6.97 15.31
CA ARG A 158 -11.62 8.24 14.59
C ARG A 158 -10.60 9.25 15.04
N LEU A 159 -10.17 10.13 14.15
CA LEU A 159 -9.34 11.29 14.47
C LEU A 159 -10.12 12.57 14.17
N LYS A 160 -10.05 13.55 15.11
CA LYS A 160 -10.69 14.86 14.98
C LYS A 160 -9.69 15.96 15.28
N ILE A 161 -9.78 17.08 14.55
CA ILE A 161 -8.82 18.19 14.64
C ILE A 161 -8.88 18.78 16.02
N ASN A 162 -9.62 18.95 16.83
CA ASN A 162 -9.60 19.65 18.12
C ASN A 162 -9.46 18.74 19.35
N GLU A 163 -9.28 17.46 19.12
CA GLU A 163 -9.08 16.48 20.18
C GLU A 163 -7.60 16.30 20.52
N SER A 164 -7.34 15.71 21.68
CA SER A 164 -5.99 15.39 22.15
C SER A 164 -5.71 13.91 22.03
N TYR A 165 -4.51 13.57 21.55
CA TYR A 165 -4.05 12.22 21.32
C TYR A 165 -2.72 11.96 22.02
N ALA A 166 -2.30 10.72 22.10
CA ALA A 166 -0.98 10.33 22.55
C ALA A 166 -0.12 9.93 21.36
N LEU A 167 1.14 10.37 21.33
CA LEU A 167 2.17 9.87 20.43
C LEU A 167 2.93 8.74 21.14
N CYS A 168 2.77 7.53 20.67
CA CYS A 168 3.48 6.34 21.13
C CYS A 168 4.72 6.12 20.24
N SER A 169 5.88 6.47 20.75
CA SER A 169 7.18 6.21 20.11
C SER A 169 7.86 4.99 20.73
N GLN A 170 8.98 4.58 20.18
CA GLN A 170 9.70 3.36 20.60
C GLN A 170 9.96 3.28 22.11
N ASN A 171 10.31 4.39 22.74
CA ASN A 171 10.73 4.44 24.14
C ASN A 171 9.93 5.41 25.00
N SER A 172 8.88 6.04 24.45
CA SER A 172 8.12 7.06 25.17
C SER A 172 6.68 7.17 24.68
N ILE A 173 5.82 7.63 25.58
CA ILE A 173 4.46 8.04 25.24
C ILE A 173 4.32 9.53 25.61
N GLN A 174 3.97 10.34 24.64
CA GLN A 174 3.74 11.78 24.83
C GLN A 174 2.24 12.06 24.72
N HIS A 175 1.64 12.45 25.82
CA HIS A 175 0.22 12.76 25.89
C HIS A 175 -0.11 14.17 25.40
N ASN A 176 -1.40 14.43 25.18
CA ASN A 176 -1.96 15.75 24.85
C ASN A 176 -1.41 16.37 23.54
N GLN A 177 -1.10 15.52 22.57
CA GLN A 177 -0.73 15.99 21.24
C GLN A 177 -1.97 16.47 20.48
N LYS A 178 -1.85 17.55 19.72
CA LYS A 178 -2.94 18.11 18.91
C LYS A 178 -2.47 18.33 17.48
N PHE A 179 -3.37 18.06 16.54
CA PHE A 179 -3.12 18.33 15.13
C PHE A 179 -3.36 19.82 14.81
N SER A 180 -2.53 20.38 13.95
CA SER A 180 -2.82 21.64 13.28
C SER A 180 -3.67 21.45 12.02
N ALA A 181 -3.57 20.27 11.39
CA ALA A 181 -4.38 19.90 10.23
C ALA A 181 -4.50 18.38 10.08
N LEU A 182 -5.66 17.93 9.59
CA LEU A 182 -5.94 16.56 9.14
C LEU A 182 -6.24 16.58 7.64
N TYR A 183 -5.76 15.57 6.92
CA TYR A 183 -5.96 15.46 5.48
C TYR A 183 -6.37 14.04 5.09
N THR A 184 -7.30 13.93 4.15
CA THR A 184 -7.55 12.75 3.34
C THR A 184 -6.91 12.92 1.96
N PHE A 185 -6.95 11.87 1.13
CA PHE A 185 -6.43 11.89 -0.23
C PHE A 185 -7.57 11.69 -1.24
N GLU A 186 -7.69 12.59 -2.20
CA GLU A 186 -8.51 12.41 -3.40
C GLU A 186 -7.59 12.36 -4.62
N GLY A 187 -7.35 11.16 -5.14
CA GLY A 187 -6.30 10.92 -6.12
C GLY A 187 -4.93 11.32 -5.54
N LEU A 188 -4.26 12.27 -6.18
CA LEU A 188 -2.95 12.77 -5.73
C LEU A 188 -3.02 14.03 -4.83
N LYS A 189 -4.22 14.52 -4.56
CA LYS A 189 -4.40 15.76 -3.78
C LYS A 189 -4.72 15.46 -2.33
N ARG A 190 -4.08 16.20 -1.42
CA ARG A 190 -4.45 16.24 0.00
C ARG A 190 -5.59 17.23 0.18
N ILE A 191 -6.67 16.78 0.83
CA ILE A 191 -7.86 17.59 1.15
C ILE A 191 -7.96 17.68 2.66
N GLN A 192 -8.00 18.90 3.16
CA GLN A 192 -8.14 19.13 4.59
C GLN A 192 -9.57 18.82 5.05
N VAL A 193 -9.67 18.13 6.18
CA VAL A 193 -10.94 17.70 6.80
C VAL A 193 -10.88 17.89 8.32
N ASP A 194 -12.04 17.85 8.97
CA ASP A 194 -12.14 18.02 10.42
C ASP A 194 -12.14 16.67 11.16
N GLU A 195 -12.55 15.61 10.51
CA GLU A 195 -12.68 14.24 11.07
C GLU A 195 -12.33 13.19 10.03
N LEU A 196 -11.74 12.08 10.48
CA LEU A 196 -11.37 10.90 9.66
C LEU A 196 -11.74 9.62 10.40
N GLU A 197 -12.16 8.61 9.64
CA GLU A 197 -12.58 7.28 10.13
C GLU A 197 -11.52 6.22 9.83
N ALA A 198 -11.58 5.11 10.56
CA ALA A 198 -10.68 3.98 10.38
C ALA A 198 -10.81 3.36 8.97
N GLY A 199 -9.68 2.89 8.44
CA GLY A 199 -9.55 2.29 7.11
C GLY A 199 -8.86 3.19 6.08
N ASP A 200 -8.93 4.50 6.26
CA ASP A 200 -8.36 5.46 5.32
C ASP A 200 -6.84 5.63 5.48
N ILE A 201 -6.19 5.94 4.34
CA ILE A 201 -4.84 6.50 4.33
C ILE A 201 -4.99 8.01 4.53
N ILE A 202 -4.33 8.53 5.55
CA ILE A 202 -4.49 9.89 6.02
C ILE A 202 -3.15 10.60 6.21
N ALA A 203 -3.20 11.91 6.33
CA ALA A 203 -2.04 12.70 6.71
C ALA A 203 -2.38 13.65 7.85
N VAL A 204 -1.45 13.80 8.80
CA VAL A 204 -1.59 14.72 9.94
C VAL A 204 -0.40 15.66 10.03
N ALA A 205 -0.65 16.91 10.45
CA ALA A 205 0.38 17.92 10.71
C ALA A 205 0.24 18.51 12.12
N GLY A 206 1.32 19.11 12.62
CA GLY A 206 1.31 19.86 13.87
C GLY A 206 1.83 19.11 15.09
N ILE A 207 2.25 17.85 14.96
CA ILE A 207 2.92 17.12 16.05
C ILE A 207 4.42 17.09 15.75
N ASN A 208 5.23 17.49 16.72
CA ASN A 208 6.69 17.52 16.59
C ASN A 208 7.33 16.20 17.03
N GLY A 209 8.45 15.85 16.42
CA GLY A 209 9.26 14.70 16.82
C GLY A 209 8.68 13.33 16.43
N ILE A 210 7.72 13.33 15.50
CA ILE A 210 7.16 12.09 14.92
C ILE A 210 8.22 11.38 14.10
N THR A 211 8.28 10.06 14.23
CA THR A 211 9.11 9.18 13.39
C THR A 211 8.29 8.08 12.74
N ILE A 212 8.83 7.49 11.67
CA ILE A 212 8.20 6.34 11.00
C ILE A 212 8.10 5.17 11.98
N GLY A 213 6.95 4.51 12.00
CA GLY A 213 6.63 3.43 12.92
C GLY A 213 6.02 3.88 14.25
N ASP A 214 5.95 5.20 14.52
CA ASP A 214 5.21 5.70 15.68
C ASP A 214 3.70 5.52 15.47
N THR A 215 2.96 5.44 16.56
CA THR A 215 1.49 5.36 16.56
C THR A 215 0.91 6.58 17.26
N ILE A 216 -0.02 7.25 16.59
CA ILE A 216 -0.91 8.19 17.26
C ILE A 216 -2.11 7.42 17.79
N ALA A 217 -2.36 7.50 19.09
CA ALA A 217 -3.35 6.69 19.78
C ALA A 217 -4.28 7.54 20.67
N ASN A 218 -5.34 6.92 21.16
CA ASN A 218 -6.20 7.53 22.17
C ASN A 218 -5.40 8.04 23.36
N ASN A 219 -5.71 9.26 23.84
CA ASN A 219 -4.93 9.92 24.87
C ASN A 219 -5.05 9.27 26.26
N GLU A 220 -6.21 8.70 26.59
CA GLU A 220 -6.49 8.11 27.91
C GLU A 220 -6.00 6.65 28.00
N ASN A 221 -6.04 5.92 26.89
CA ASN A 221 -5.65 4.52 26.80
C ASN A 221 -4.72 4.30 25.59
N PRO A 222 -3.51 4.85 25.61
CA PRO A 222 -2.62 4.79 24.46
C PRO A 222 -2.11 3.36 24.23
N LYS A 223 -2.39 2.82 23.04
CA LYS A 223 -1.93 1.52 22.58
C LYS A 223 -1.20 1.66 21.26
N ALA A 224 0.10 1.41 21.26
CA ALA A 224 0.89 1.37 20.04
C ALA A 224 0.51 0.17 19.18
N LEU A 225 0.52 0.39 17.87
CA LEU A 225 0.52 -0.70 16.88
C LEU A 225 1.94 -1.28 16.74
N PRO A 226 2.07 -2.51 16.20
CA PRO A 226 3.38 -3.07 15.87
C PRO A 226 4.18 -2.09 15.02
N ARG A 227 5.41 -1.81 15.44
CA ARG A 227 6.28 -0.88 14.73
C ARG A 227 6.72 -1.48 13.39
N ILE A 228 6.79 -0.65 12.36
CA ILE A 228 7.38 -1.04 11.08
C ILE A 228 8.89 -1.14 11.29
N GLU A 229 9.46 -2.32 11.11
CA GLU A 229 10.88 -2.51 11.01
C GLU A 229 11.31 -2.04 9.62
N VAL A 230 12.06 -0.96 9.56
CA VAL A 230 12.68 -0.48 8.32
C VAL A 230 14.12 -0.96 8.35
N ASP A 231 14.51 -1.77 7.36
CA ASP A 231 15.90 -2.16 7.20
C ASP A 231 16.79 -0.90 7.16
N GLU A 232 17.83 -0.85 7.99
CA GLU A 232 18.76 0.27 7.98
C GLU A 232 19.43 0.37 6.59
N PRO A 233 19.60 1.58 6.04
CA PRO A 233 20.27 1.73 4.76
C PRO A 233 21.68 1.15 4.84
N THR A 234 22.00 0.25 3.91
CA THR A 234 23.29 -0.47 3.83
C THR A 234 24.48 0.41 3.48
N VAL A 235 24.31 1.70 3.31
CA VAL A 235 25.36 2.67 2.95
C VAL A 235 25.48 3.73 4.05
N SER A 236 26.47 3.58 4.93
CA SER A 236 27.01 4.69 5.71
C SER A 236 28.10 5.38 4.87
N MET A 237 27.90 6.64 4.54
CA MET A 237 28.96 7.49 4.02
C MET A 237 29.88 7.96 5.17
#